data_f1771a1b66ca97df534ae0a6635932f0
#
_entry.id   f1771a1b66ca97df534ae0a6635932f0
#
_cell.length_a   1.000
_cell.length_b   1.000
_cell.length_c   1.000
_cell.angle_alpha   90.00
_cell.angle_beta   90.00
_cell.angle_gamma   90.00
#
_symmetry.space_group_name_H-M   'P 1'
#
loop_
_entity.id
_entity.type
_entity.pdbx_description
1 polymer ?
#
loop_
_entity_poly.entity_id
_entity_poly.type
_entity_poly.pdbx_seq_one_letter_code
_entity_poly.pdbx_strand_id
1 'polypeptide(L)'
;MSADESSSRPETEDCPLPLAVQRRNSLIYGLFWCLFYFAAPITYVGNTHANLLKQFTDSDITANLPHAFYQWFTACPILVAWFLPQPKVLRPLIVGALSAMTLAAALVAGALWLRMSASLVVAATILFGTIFGAANGILVTAMWEVVRRGTSSRLRGRTMSLAFGIGPLFACAGSVLQQMVMNPEPFRLTESLSIPSFGLEFPLNYLALFSAGVPVLALATLLGTQFELPAESAVRAAEPVEPHHPGQAALRSLTEFFTHRPVLFASLAYLLVYSGGNAIFDNVSLHARDVLGDQIEDTQGIQSFLRFSFKSATGLCLGWLLARTSPRAPVLATTALLLLGIAWVLGSSGYWYLLSAGLLGAGELFGAYFPNYVVSASSKATVRANVALLNLLGSFVGFASVGYGLISEVYGRTAWFFTAGGLLILSVVLILATLPPRPTAPDEPSGIPTPH
;
A
#
# COMPACT_ATOMS: atom_id res chain seq x y z
N MET A 1 3.14 -53.12 22.26
CA MET A 1 3.99 -52.23 21.47
C MET A 1 3.31 -52.04 20.11
N SER A 2 2.40 -51.08 20.00
CA SER A 2 1.81 -50.64 18.74
C SER A 2 2.52 -49.36 18.34
N ALA A 3 3.31 -49.41 17.28
CA ALA A 3 3.96 -48.27 16.68
C ALA A 3 2.85 -47.38 16.11
N ASP A 4 2.79 -46.20 16.66
CA ASP A 4 1.94 -45.10 16.18
C ASP A 4 2.55 -44.61 14.87
N GLU A 5 2.10 -45.18 13.75
CA GLU A 5 2.31 -44.64 12.43
C GLU A 5 1.45 -43.37 12.31
N SER A 6 1.89 -42.27 12.95
CA SER A 6 1.42 -40.95 12.64
C SER A 6 1.82 -40.67 11.18
N SER A 7 0.91 -40.99 10.27
CA SER A 7 1.03 -40.76 8.84
C SER A 7 1.38 -39.28 8.60
N SER A 8 2.66 -38.99 8.38
CA SER A 8 3.12 -37.77 7.80
C SER A 8 2.49 -37.67 6.39
N ARG A 9 1.32 -37.04 6.32
CA ARG A 9 0.77 -36.63 5.01
C ARG A 9 1.84 -35.82 4.30
N PRO A 10 2.20 -36.14 3.08
CA PRO A 10 3.22 -35.41 2.36
C PRO A 10 2.76 -33.96 2.21
N GLU A 11 3.60 -33.02 2.68
CA GLU A 11 3.39 -31.53 2.64
C GLU A 11 3.21 -30.96 1.23
N THR A 12 3.09 -31.79 0.20
CA THR A 12 2.92 -31.42 -1.20
C THR A 12 1.47 -31.12 -1.60
N GLU A 13 0.48 -31.34 -0.71
CA GLU A 13 -0.95 -31.25 -1.05
C GLU A 13 -1.49 -29.80 -1.16
N ASP A 14 -0.76 -28.77 -0.66
CA ASP A 14 -1.27 -27.40 -0.64
C ASP A 14 -1.20 -26.65 -1.99
N CYS A 15 -0.39 -27.12 -2.95
CA CYS A 15 -0.25 -26.49 -4.26
C CYS A 15 0.03 -27.55 -5.34
N PRO A 16 -0.81 -27.67 -6.38
CA PRO A 16 -0.68 -28.70 -7.40
C PRO A 16 0.45 -28.46 -8.41
N LEU A 17 1.17 -27.31 -8.30
CA LEU A 17 2.28 -27.00 -9.20
C LEU A 17 3.58 -27.71 -8.77
N PRO A 18 4.45 -28.11 -9.72
CA PRO A 18 5.79 -28.62 -9.42
C PRO A 18 6.60 -27.60 -8.59
N LEU A 19 7.44 -28.07 -7.68
CA LEU A 19 8.25 -27.21 -6.79
C LEU A 19 9.12 -26.20 -7.56
N ALA A 20 9.65 -26.59 -8.72
CA ALA A 20 10.42 -25.69 -9.59
C ALA A 20 9.59 -24.50 -10.08
N VAL A 21 8.33 -24.73 -10.46
CA VAL A 21 7.38 -23.69 -10.90
C VAL A 21 7.01 -22.81 -9.72
N GLN A 22 6.74 -23.36 -8.53
CA GLN A 22 6.46 -22.59 -7.32
C GLN A 22 7.62 -21.67 -6.94
N ARG A 23 8.88 -22.15 -7.02
CA ARG A 23 10.09 -21.34 -6.77
C ARG A 23 10.23 -20.22 -7.81
N ARG A 24 9.97 -20.53 -9.08
CA ARG A 24 9.96 -19.53 -10.15
C ARG A 24 8.90 -18.46 -9.90
N ASN A 25 7.66 -18.84 -9.59
CA ASN A 25 6.59 -17.90 -9.24
C ASN A 25 6.99 -17.01 -8.05
N SER A 26 7.60 -17.59 -7.00
CA SER A 26 8.10 -16.85 -5.84
C SER A 26 9.15 -15.80 -6.22
N LEU A 27 10.09 -16.16 -7.10
CA LEU A 27 11.12 -15.24 -7.59
C LEU A 27 10.51 -14.13 -8.45
N ILE A 28 9.65 -14.47 -9.40
CA ILE A 28 8.94 -13.50 -10.25
C ILE A 28 8.14 -12.52 -9.40
N TYR A 29 7.43 -13.02 -8.37
CA TYR A 29 6.69 -12.19 -7.42
C TYR A 29 7.60 -11.21 -6.69
N GLY A 30 8.73 -11.68 -6.19
CA GLY A 30 9.72 -10.83 -5.51
C GLY A 30 10.29 -9.75 -6.45
N LEU A 31 10.74 -10.15 -7.65
CA LEU A 31 11.28 -9.22 -8.66
C LEU A 31 10.25 -8.19 -9.11
N PHE A 32 9.00 -8.62 -9.29
CA PHE A 32 7.88 -7.73 -9.61
C PHE A 32 7.75 -6.62 -8.55
N TRP A 33 7.69 -6.99 -7.26
CA TRP A 33 7.57 -6.01 -6.18
C TRP A 33 8.83 -5.13 -6.06
N CYS A 34 10.02 -5.66 -6.32
CA CYS A 34 11.24 -4.85 -6.38
C CYS A 34 11.13 -3.74 -7.44
N LEU A 35 10.67 -4.07 -8.67
CA LEU A 35 10.45 -3.07 -9.72
C LEU A 35 9.35 -2.07 -9.35
N PHE A 36 8.24 -2.56 -8.79
CA PHE A 36 7.15 -1.70 -8.37
C PHE A 36 7.58 -0.72 -7.28
N TYR A 37 8.36 -1.17 -6.30
CA TYR A 37 8.96 -0.33 -5.28
C TYR A 37 10.04 0.60 -5.85
N PHE A 38 10.84 0.18 -6.82
CA PHE A 38 11.78 1.07 -7.47
C PHE A 38 11.09 2.26 -8.15
N ALA A 39 9.90 2.03 -8.71
CA ALA A 39 9.04 3.09 -9.25
C ALA A 39 8.26 3.87 -8.16
N ALA A 40 8.52 3.66 -6.87
CA ALA A 40 7.79 4.31 -5.77
C ALA A 40 7.64 5.83 -5.91
N PRO A 41 8.62 6.59 -6.42
CA PRO A 41 8.47 8.04 -6.62
C PRO A 41 7.23 8.44 -7.43
N ILE A 42 6.75 7.58 -8.32
CA ILE A 42 5.54 7.82 -9.11
C ILE A 42 4.39 6.86 -8.76
N THR A 43 4.66 5.67 -8.20
CA THR A 43 3.61 4.69 -7.88
C THR A 43 2.92 4.95 -6.55
N TYR A 44 3.59 5.63 -5.63
CA TYR A 44 2.97 6.13 -4.40
C TYR A 44 2.33 7.48 -4.68
N VAL A 45 1.08 7.43 -5.14
CA VAL A 45 0.31 8.64 -5.45
C VAL A 45 0.15 9.50 -4.21
N GLY A 46 0.57 10.74 -4.29
CA GLY A 46 0.57 11.67 -3.17
C GLY A 46 1.65 12.73 -3.34
N ASN A 47 2.74 12.63 -2.59
CA ASN A 47 3.79 13.65 -2.49
C ASN A 47 4.23 14.23 -3.85
N THR A 48 4.76 13.41 -4.75
CA THR A 48 5.25 13.86 -6.06
C THR A 48 4.15 14.53 -6.88
N HIS A 49 2.93 13.98 -6.85
CA HIS A 49 1.78 14.48 -7.62
C HIS A 49 1.25 15.79 -7.04
N ALA A 50 1.14 15.90 -5.71
CA ALA A 50 0.71 17.11 -5.04
C ALA A 50 1.70 18.25 -5.32
N ASN A 51 3.01 17.99 -5.26
CA ASN A 51 4.03 18.98 -5.57
C ASN A 51 4.04 19.38 -7.05
N LEU A 52 3.81 18.42 -7.98
CA LEU A 52 3.62 18.76 -9.40
C LEU A 52 2.44 19.70 -9.60
N LEU A 53 1.29 19.43 -8.96
CA LEU A 53 0.10 20.28 -9.10
C LEU A 53 0.33 21.67 -8.50
N LYS A 54 1.09 21.79 -7.41
CA LYS A 54 1.46 23.09 -6.82
C LYS A 54 2.32 23.99 -7.73
N GLN A 55 2.90 23.45 -8.82
CA GLN A 55 3.53 24.26 -9.88
C GLN A 55 2.50 24.97 -10.77
N PHE A 56 1.23 24.54 -10.74
CA PHE A 56 0.17 25.02 -11.61
C PHE A 56 -1.00 25.68 -10.86
N THR A 57 -1.12 25.46 -9.55
CA THR A 57 -2.24 25.95 -8.73
C THR A 57 -1.83 26.20 -7.28
N ASP A 58 -2.40 27.24 -6.66
CA ASP A 58 -2.22 27.53 -5.25
C ASP A 58 -3.18 26.73 -4.34
N SER A 59 -4.21 26.08 -4.92
CA SER A 59 -5.22 25.33 -4.16
C SER A 59 -4.65 24.03 -3.61
N ASP A 60 -4.69 23.87 -2.28
CA ASP A 60 -4.34 22.64 -1.58
C ASP A 60 -5.39 21.55 -1.84
N ILE A 61 -6.66 21.92 -2.09
CA ILE A 61 -7.71 20.97 -2.51
C ILE A 61 -7.29 20.33 -3.83
N THR A 62 -6.96 21.12 -4.83
CA THR A 62 -6.55 20.61 -6.15
C THR A 62 -5.30 19.73 -6.05
N ALA A 63 -4.32 20.11 -5.22
CA ALA A 63 -3.10 19.34 -5.00
C ALA A 63 -3.39 17.95 -4.41
N ASN A 64 -4.41 17.80 -3.57
CA ASN A 64 -4.82 16.53 -2.94
C ASN A 64 -5.72 15.66 -3.84
N LEU A 65 -6.30 16.19 -4.94
CA LEU A 65 -7.22 15.43 -5.78
C LEU A 65 -6.64 14.14 -6.37
N PRO A 66 -5.39 14.06 -6.87
CA PRO A 66 -4.84 12.81 -7.39
C PRO A 66 -4.86 11.70 -6.37
N HIS A 67 -4.52 11.99 -5.10
CA HIS A 67 -4.56 11.02 -4.01
C HIS A 67 -6.01 10.66 -3.63
N ALA A 68 -6.91 11.63 -3.56
CA ALA A 68 -8.32 11.36 -3.28
C ALA A 68 -8.93 10.40 -4.32
N PHE A 69 -8.72 10.69 -5.61
CA PHE A 69 -9.19 9.83 -6.70
C PHE A 69 -8.51 8.46 -6.68
N TYR A 70 -7.21 8.40 -6.41
CA TYR A 70 -6.52 7.13 -6.20
C TYR A 70 -7.23 6.29 -5.13
N GLN A 71 -7.51 6.86 -3.96
CA GLN A 71 -8.17 6.15 -2.87
C GLN A 71 -9.59 5.70 -3.22
N TRP A 72 -10.42 6.56 -3.81
CA TRP A 72 -11.79 6.19 -4.20
C TRP A 72 -11.81 5.02 -5.18
N PHE A 73 -10.91 5.00 -6.13
CA PHE A 73 -10.86 3.98 -7.16
C PHE A 73 -10.18 2.68 -6.69
N THR A 74 -9.52 2.64 -5.53
CA THR A 74 -9.07 1.37 -4.91
C THR A 74 -10.22 0.43 -4.55
N ALA A 75 -11.48 0.89 -4.59
CA ALA A 75 -12.69 0.07 -4.47
C ALA A 75 -12.98 -0.83 -5.69
N CYS A 76 -12.42 -0.53 -6.87
CA CYS A 76 -12.69 -1.28 -8.12
C CYS A 76 -12.48 -2.80 -8.04
N PRO A 77 -11.58 -3.38 -7.21
CA PRO A 77 -11.46 -4.84 -7.07
C PRO A 77 -12.75 -5.57 -6.71
N ILE A 78 -13.66 -4.93 -6.02
CA ILE A 78 -14.98 -5.51 -5.69
C ILE A 78 -15.76 -5.86 -6.96
N LEU A 79 -15.78 -4.95 -7.94
CA LEU A 79 -16.44 -5.18 -9.21
C LEU A 79 -15.80 -6.37 -9.95
N VAL A 80 -14.45 -6.41 -9.94
CA VAL A 80 -13.73 -7.53 -10.55
C VAL A 80 -14.04 -8.85 -9.85
N ALA A 81 -14.09 -8.88 -8.51
CA ALA A 81 -14.42 -10.08 -7.76
C ALA A 81 -15.83 -10.60 -8.04
N TRP A 82 -16.79 -9.69 -8.28
CA TRP A 82 -18.18 -10.07 -8.58
C TRP A 82 -18.39 -10.50 -10.03
N PHE A 83 -17.81 -9.77 -11.00
CA PHE A 83 -18.04 -10.01 -12.41
C PHE A 83 -17.04 -10.96 -13.06
N LEU A 84 -15.84 -11.11 -12.48
CA LEU A 84 -14.74 -11.91 -13.02
C LEU A 84 -14.13 -12.86 -11.96
N PRO A 85 -14.92 -13.74 -11.32
CA PRO A 85 -14.44 -14.61 -10.24
C PRO A 85 -13.53 -15.75 -10.72
N GLN A 86 -13.35 -15.94 -12.02
CA GLN A 86 -12.67 -17.08 -12.62
C GLN A 86 -11.15 -16.95 -12.49
N PRO A 87 -10.42 -18.01 -12.07
CA PRO A 87 -8.95 -17.97 -11.94
C PRO A 87 -8.21 -17.66 -13.24
N LYS A 88 -8.78 -18.06 -14.41
CA LYS A 88 -8.18 -17.83 -15.74
C LYS A 88 -7.98 -16.34 -16.08
N VAL A 89 -8.75 -15.43 -15.43
CA VAL A 89 -8.65 -13.99 -15.68
C VAL A 89 -7.55 -13.31 -14.83
N LEU A 90 -6.93 -13.99 -13.86
CA LEU A 90 -5.93 -13.38 -12.99
C LEU A 90 -4.73 -12.80 -13.76
N ARG A 91 -4.18 -13.59 -14.70
CA ARG A 91 -3.04 -13.13 -15.51
C ARG A 91 -3.42 -11.95 -16.44
N PRO A 92 -4.53 -12.00 -17.22
CA PRO A 92 -5.04 -10.84 -17.93
C PRO A 92 -5.29 -9.61 -17.05
N LEU A 93 -5.81 -9.78 -15.83
CA LEU A 93 -6.03 -8.68 -14.89
C LEU A 93 -4.72 -8.03 -14.44
N ILE A 94 -3.70 -8.82 -14.10
CA ILE A 94 -2.38 -8.30 -13.71
C ILE A 94 -1.76 -7.50 -14.88
N VAL A 95 -1.74 -8.09 -16.06
CA VAL A 95 -1.17 -7.45 -17.26
C VAL A 95 -1.95 -6.19 -17.64
N GLY A 96 -3.28 -6.25 -17.60
CA GLY A 96 -4.16 -5.11 -17.90
C GLY A 96 -3.98 -3.97 -16.90
N ALA A 97 -3.93 -4.27 -15.60
CA ALA A 97 -3.70 -3.28 -14.55
C ALA A 97 -2.35 -2.59 -14.71
N LEU A 98 -1.27 -3.35 -14.90
CA LEU A 98 0.08 -2.80 -15.08
C LEU A 98 0.21 -1.99 -16.38
N SER A 99 -0.42 -2.46 -17.47
CA SER A 99 -0.47 -1.70 -18.72
C SER A 99 -1.22 -0.37 -18.54
N ALA A 100 -2.32 -0.38 -17.82
CA ALA A 100 -3.06 0.85 -17.50
C ALA A 100 -2.22 1.82 -16.66
N MET A 101 -1.48 1.33 -15.65
CA MET A 101 -0.53 2.14 -14.87
C MET A 101 0.58 2.72 -15.73
N THR A 102 1.15 1.92 -16.63
CA THR A 102 2.20 2.36 -17.55
C THR A 102 1.70 3.47 -18.47
N LEU A 103 0.49 3.30 -19.03
CA LEU A 103 -0.15 4.32 -19.88
C LEU A 103 -0.49 5.58 -19.10
N ALA A 104 -0.92 5.47 -17.85
CA ALA A 104 -1.18 6.63 -17.00
C ALA A 104 0.10 7.44 -16.73
N ALA A 105 1.23 6.78 -16.46
CA ALA A 105 2.53 7.44 -16.31
C ALA A 105 2.96 8.13 -17.62
N ALA A 106 2.80 7.43 -18.75
CA ALA A 106 3.09 7.98 -20.07
C ALA A 106 2.20 9.18 -20.43
N LEU A 107 0.95 9.21 -19.97
CA LEU A 107 0.03 10.33 -20.16
C LEU A 107 0.55 11.61 -19.49
N VAL A 108 0.97 11.53 -18.22
CA VAL A 108 1.52 12.68 -17.49
C VAL A 108 2.84 13.13 -18.14
N ALA A 109 3.74 12.18 -18.45
CA ALA A 109 4.98 12.49 -19.16
C ALA A 109 4.71 13.16 -20.52
N GLY A 110 3.74 12.66 -21.29
CA GLY A 110 3.33 13.22 -22.56
C GLY A 110 2.74 14.63 -22.46
N ALA A 111 1.91 14.88 -21.43
CA ALA A 111 1.36 16.20 -21.16
C ALA A 111 2.45 17.24 -20.86
N LEU A 112 3.47 16.85 -20.09
CA LEU A 112 4.62 17.71 -19.79
C LEU A 112 5.53 17.88 -21.01
N TRP A 113 5.79 16.81 -21.79
CA TRP A 113 6.60 16.85 -23.00
C TRP A 113 6.01 17.80 -24.05
N LEU A 114 4.70 17.70 -24.29
CA LEU A 114 3.97 18.52 -25.24
C LEU A 114 3.68 19.93 -24.72
N ARG A 115 4.14 20.26 -23.51
CA ARG A 115 3.91 21.56 -22.85
C ARG A 115 2.43 21.97 -22.89
N MET A 116 1.55 21.02 -22.56
CA MET A 116 0.11 21.29 -22.52
C MET A 116 -0.25 22.37 -21.52
N SER A 117 -1.44 22.96 -21.65
CA SER A 117 -1.94 23.98 -20.70
C SER A 117 -1.98 23.43 -19.25
N ALA A 118 -1.85 24.31 -18.27
CA ALA A 118 -1.90 23.97 -16.85
C ALA A 118 -3.12 23.10 -16.50
N SER A 119 -4.30 23.45 -17.02
CA SER A 119 -5.54 22.69 -16.80
C SER A 119 -5.48 21.26 -17.35
N LEU A 120 -4.81 21.05 -18.48
CA LEU A 120 -4.64 19.70 -19.05
C LEU A 120 -3.64 18.88 -18.27
N VAL A 121 -2.54 19.45 -17.76
CA VAL A 121 -1.58 18.76 -16.90
C VAL A 121 -2.24 18.38 -15.57
N VAL A 122 -3.01 19.29 -14.97
CA VAL A 122 -3.80 19.01 -13.76
C VAL A 122 -4.78 17.86 -14.02
N ALA A 123 -5.55 17.91 -15.10
CA ALA A 123 -6.49 16.85 -15.47
C ALA A 123 -5.79 15.50 -15.72
N ALA A 124 -4.64 15.50 -16.41
CA ALA A 124 -3.84 14.30 -16.65
C ALA A 124 -3.33 13.69 -15.34
N THR A 125 -2.91 14.50 -14.38
CA THR A 125 -2.41 14.05 -13.08
C THR A 125 -3.54 13.49 -12.19
N ILE A 126 -4.74 14.09 -12.22
CA ILE A 126 -5.93 13.54 -11.55
C ILE A 126 -6.35 12.21 -12.19
N LEU A 127 -6.37 12.16 -13.54
CA LEU A 127 -6.68 10.94 -14.29
C LEU A 127 -5.64 9.83 -14.00
N PHE A 128 -4.35 10.19 -13.85
CA PHE A 128 -3.33 9.27 -13.38
C PHE A 128 -3.73 8.66 -12.02
N GLY A 129 -4.08 9.48 -11.03
CA GLY A 129 -4.53 8.99 -9.72
C GLY A 129 -5.72 8.03 -9.83
N THR A 130 -6.71 8.37 -10.68
CA THR A 130 -7.90 7.56 -10.94
C THR A 130 -7.54 6.17 -11.50
N ILE A 131 -6.80 6.15 -12.61
CA ILE A 131 -6.40 4.91 -13.28
C ILE A 131 -5.50 4.08 -12.37
N PHE A 132 -4.57 4.75 -11.70
CA PHE A 132 -3.62 4.09 -10.83
C PHE A 132 -4.29 3.47 -9.60
N GLY A 133 -5.27 4.14 -8.99
CA GLY A 133 -6.07 3.63 -7.88
C GLY A 133 -6.84 2.36 -8.25
N ALA A 134 -7.58 2.40 -9.37
CA ALA A 134 -8.32 1.25 -9.88
C ALA A 134 -7.40 0.08 -10.21
N ALA A 135 -6.33 0.35 -10.96
CA ALA A 135 -5.38 -0.66 -11.38
C ALA A 135 -4.60 -1.26 -10.19
N ASN A 136 -4.18 -0.44 -9.22
CA ASN A 136 -3.47 -0.92 -8.04
C ASN A 136 -4.35 -1.81 -7.16
N GLY A 137 -5.60 -1.44 -6.94
CA GLY A 137 -6.54 -2.27 -6.20
C GLY A 137 -6.71 -3.65 -6.84
N ILE A 138 -6.95 -3.69 -8.17
CA ILE A 138 -7.07 -4.93 -8.95
C ILE A 138 -5.77 -5.74 -8.87
N LEU A 139 -4.63 -5.09 -9.08
CA LEU A 139 -3.32 -5.70 -9.07
C LEU A 139 -3.00 -6.37 -7.73
N VAL A 140 -3.15 -5.62 -6.63
CA VAL A 140 -2.87 -6.13 -5.27
C VAL A 140 -3.75 -7.35 -4.97
N THR A 141 -5.05 -7.29 -5.28
CA THR A 141 -5.98 -8.41 -5.09
C THR A 141 -5.57 -9.63 -5.91
N ALA A 142 -5.25 -9.44 -7.19
CA ALA A 142 -4.82 -10.51 -8.08
C ALA A 142 -3.46 -11.12 -7.64
N MET A 143 -2.52 -10.29 -7.17
CA MET A 143 -1.21 -10.74 -6.70
C MET A 143 -1.31 -11.57 -5.42
N TRP A 144 -2.20 -11.25 -4.48
CA TRP A 144 -2.49 -12.11 -3.33
C TRP A 144 -3.00 -13.48 -3.76
N GLU A 145 -3.85 -13.52 -4.76
CA GLU A 145 -4.39 -14.78 -5.29
C GLU A 145 -3.33 -15.59 -6.04
N VAL A 146 -2.42 -14.94 -6.80
CA VAL A 146 -1.26 -15.59 -7.42
C VAL A 146 -0.38 -16.29 -6.37
N VAL A 147 -0.07 -15.61 -5.26
CA VAL A 147 0.71 -16.23 -4.18
C VAL A 147 -0.03 -17.42 -3.56
N ARG A 148 -1.32 -17.27 -3.29
CA ARG A 148 -2.14 -18.33 -2.70
C ARG A 148 -2.22 -19.58 -3.58
N ARG A 149 -2.37 -19.39 -4.90
CA ARG A 149 -2.54 -20.50 -5.87
C ARG A 149 -1.24 -21.00 -6.45
N GLY A 150 -0.23 -20.14 -6.57
CA GLY A 150 1.02 -20.42 -7.25
C GLY A 150 2.17 -20.86 -6.35
N THR A 151 2.01 -20.85 -5.02
CA THR A 151 3.03 -21.24 -4.05
C THR A 151 2.43 -22.02 -2.87
N SER A 152 3.17 -23.02 -2.36
CA SER A 152 2.80 -23.74 -1.14
C SER A 152 2.93 -22.83 0.10
N SER A 153 2.25 -23.20 1.20
CA SER A 153 2.29 -22.50 2.49
C SER A 153 3.73 -22.26 2.98
N ARG A 154 4.61 -23.24 2.80
CA ARG A 154 6.04 -23.16 3.17
C ARG A 154 6.80 -22.10 2.36
N LEU A 155 6.51 -21.94 1.07
CA LEU A 155 7.18 -20.95 0.20
C LEU A 155 6.59 -19.56 0.34
N ARG A 156 5.34 -19.40 0.81
CA ARG A 156 4.69 -18.09 0.96
C ARG A 156 5.47 -17.14 1.86
N GLY A 157 5.97 -17.63 3.00
CA GLY A 157 6.79 -16.82 3.90
C GLY A 157 8.02 -16.25 3.19
N ARG A 158 8.74 -17.07 2.41
CA ARG A 158 9.87 -16.61 1.60
C ARG A 158 9.45 -15.62 0.51
N THR A 159 8.35 -15.89 -0.17
CA THR A 159 7.78 -15.01 -1.21
C THR A 159 7.45 -13.63 -0.63
N MET A 160 6.81 -13.59 0.54
CA MET A 160 6.50 -12.35 1.24
C MET A 160 7.75 -11.60 1.72
N SER A 161 8.77 -12.33 2.22
CA SER A 161 10.04 -11.73 2.62
C SER A 161 10.77 -11.10 1.44
N LEU A 162 10.75 -11.72 0.26
CA LEU A 162 11.30 -11.13 -0.96
C LEU A 162 10.56 -9.86 -1.37
N ALA A 163 9.23 -9.89 -1.37
CA ALA A 163 8.42 -8.76 -1.79
C ALA A 163 8.47 -7.57 -0.82
N PHE A 164 8.23 -7.82 0.46
CA PHE A 164 8.03 -6.77 1.47
C PHE A 164 9.24 -6.54 2.37
N GLY A 165 10.25 -7.41 2.33
CA GLY A 165 11.53 -7.20 2.99
C GLY A 165 12.55 -6.55 2.05
N ILE A 166 12.74 -7.11 0.84
CA ILE A 166 13.70 -6.59 -0.14
C ILE A 166 13.11 -5.46 -0.97
N GLY A 167 11.81 -5.53 -1.32
CA GLY A 167 11.14 -4.51 -2.13
C GLY A 167 11.39 -3.07 -1.66
N PRO A 168 11.18 -2.71 -0.37
CA PRO A 168 11.42 -1.35 0.12
C PRO A 168 12.86 -0.85 -0.05
N LEU A 169 13.87 -1.73 -0.12
CA LEU A 169 15.25 -1.33 -0.43
C LEU A 169 15.36 -0.80 -1.87
N PHE A 170 14.61 -1.37 -2.80
CA PHE A 170 14.51 -0.84 -4.16
C PHE A 170 13.78 0.50 -4.20
N ALA A 171 12.82 0.73 -3.30
CA ALA A 171 12.22 2.06 -3.15
C ALA A 171 13.24 3.09 -2.65
N CYS A 172 14.15 2.71 -1.75
CA CYS A 172 15.26 3.60 -1.35
C CYS A 172 16.13 3.97 -2.57
N ALA A 173 16.47 3.00 -3.42
CA ALA A 173 17.22 3.28 -4.64
C ALA A 173 16.44 4.20 -5.61
N GLY A 174 15.14 3.95 -5.80
CA GLY A 174 14.26 4.83 -6.57
C GLY A 174 14.17 6.25 -6.00
N SER A 175 14.17 6.38 -4.67
CA SER A 175 14.16 7.68 -3.99
C SER A 175 15.46 8.47 -4.16
N VAL A 176 16.62 7.78 -4.18
CA VAL A 176 17.89 8.44 -4.51
C VAL A 176 17.88 8.94 -5.96
N LEU A 177 17.38 8.13 -6.89
CA LEU A 177 17.21 8.56 -8.28
C LEU A 177 16.24 9.75 -8.39
N GLN A 178 15.13 9.73 -7.65
CA GLN A 178 14.21 10.87 -7.55
C GLN A 178 14.96 12.12 -7.08
N GLN A 179 15.80 12.01 -6.04
CA GLN A 179 16.58 13.11 -5.51
C GLN A 179 17.50 13.72 -6.59
N MET A 180 18.19 12.86 -7.35
CA MET A 180 19.09 13.29 -8.43
C MET A 180 18.34 13.98 -9.59
N VAL A 181 17.11 13.55 -9.87
CA VAL A 181 16.28 14.09 -10.97
C VAL A 181 15.60 15.41 -10.55
N MET A 182 15.10 15.46 -9.32
CA MET A 182 14.29 16.59 -8.87
C MET A 182 15.10 17.82 -8.45
N ASN A 183 16.36 17.61 -8.09
CA ASN A 183 17.21 18.72 -7.65
C ASN A 183 17.96 19.34 -8.82
N PRO A 184 17.92 20.67 -8.96
CA PRO A 184 18.77 21.38 -9.93
C PRO A 184 20.25 21.38 -9.48
N GLU A 185 20.53 21.37 -8.18
CA GLU A 185 21.88 21.34 -7.60
C GLU A 185 22.15 20.08 -6.78
N PRO A 186 23.42 19.66 -6.63
CA PRO A 186 23.79 18.54 -5.78
C PRO A 186 23.37 18.76 -4.32
N PHE A 187 22.65 17.80 -3.73
CA PHE A 187 22.27 17.88 -2.32
C PHE A 187 23.44 17.47 -1.42
N ARG A 188 23.88 18.37 -0.56
CA ARG A 188 24.99 18.13 0.39
C ARG A 188 24.46 17.68 1.73
N LEU A 189 24.69 16.41 2.07
CA LEU A 189 24.41 15.86 3.41
C LEU A 189 25.49 16.29 4.41
N THR A 190 26.75 16.26 3.97
CA THR A 190 27.93 16.73 4.71
C THR A 190 28.92 17.30 3.71
N GLU A 191 30.04 17.90 4.18
CA GLU A 191 31.11 18.37 3.30
C GLU A 191 31.68 17.27 2.39
N SER A 192 31.68 16.01 2.87
CA SER A 192 32.24 14.86 2.16
C SER A 192 31.20 13.99 1.45
N LEU A 193 29.91 14.15 1.75
CA LEU A 193 28.86 13.31 1.19
C LEU A 193 27.79 14.16 0.49
N SER A 194 27.77 14.09 -0.83
CA SER A 194 26.75 14.75 -1.64
C SER A 194 26.03 13.76 -2.55
N ILE A 195 24.74 13.99 -2.76
CA ILE A 195 23.96 13.30 -3.80
C ILE A 195 24.06 14.16 -5.06
N PRO A 196 24.60 13.62 -6.17
CA PRO A 196 24.73 14.36 -7.42
C PRO A 196 23.35 14.76 -7.97
N SER A 197 23.31 15.80 -8.78
CA SER A 197 22.11 16.23 -9.52
C SER A 197 22.30 16.05 -11.01
N PHE A 198 21.19 15.85 -11.73
CA PHE A 198 21.17 15.93 -13.19
C PHE A 198 20.97 17.36 -13.71
N GLY A 199 20.80 18.33 -12.82
CA GLY A 199 20.60 19.76 -13.18
C GLY A 199 19.32 20.01 -13.97
N LEU A 200 18.28 19.22 -13.72
CA LEU A 200 17.01 19.36 -14.44
C LEU A 200 16.09 20.34 -13.71
N GLU A 201 15.63 21.35 -14.43
CA GLU A 201 14.65 22.31 -13.95
C GLU A 201 13.22 21.92 -14.37
N PHE A 202 12.23 22.55 -13.75
CA PHE A 202 10.83 22.39 -14.13
C PHE A 202 10.60 22.85 -15.58
N PRO A 203 9.85 22.13 -16.42
CA PRO A 203 9.14 20.88 -16.13
C PRO A 203 9.95 19.59 -16.42
N LEU A 204 11.22 19.70 -16.82
CA LEU A 204 12.04 18.56 -17.30
C LEU A 204 12.32 17.53 -16.18
N ASN A 205 12.45 17.98 -14.94
CA ASN A 205 12.63 17.09 -13.78
C ASN A 205 11.42 16.15 -13.59
N TYR A 206 10.19 16.66 -13.59
CA TYR A 206 8.99 15.82 -13.52
C TYR A 206 8.81 14.97 -14.77
N LEU A 207 9.07 15.54 -15.96
CA LEU A 207 9.06 14.77 -17.22
C LEU A 207 10.01 13.58 -17.14
N ALA A 208 11.25 13.78 -16.71
CA ALA A 208 12.25 12.72 -16.58
C ALA A 208 11.79 11.64 -15.59
N LEU A 209 11.24 12.05 -14.44
CA LEU A 209 10.76 11.15 -13.40
C LEU A 209 9.61 10.25 -13.90
N PHE A 210 8.56 10.83 -14.51
CA PHE A 210 7.44 10.05 -15.05
C PHE A 210 7.87 9.19 -16.24
N SER A 211 8.75 9.71 -17.13
CA SER A 211 9.29 8.96 -18.25
C SER A 211 10.14 7.78 -17.81
N ALA A 212 10.95 7.90 -16.75
CA ALA A 212 11.73 6.80 -16.18
C ALA A 212 10.85 5.70 -15.59
N GLY A 213 9.68 6.05 -15.05
CA GLY A 213 8.73 5.09 -14.53
C GLY A 213 8.08 4.20 -15.60
N VAL A 214 7.90 4.71 -16.83
CA VAL A 214 7.26 3.95 -17.91
C VAL A 214 7.98 2.62 -18.21
N PRO A 215 9.29 2.57 -18.51
CA PRO A 215 9.99 1.31 -18.77
C PRO A 215 10.03 0.38 -17.56
N VAL A 216 10.08 0.91 -16.33
CA VAL A 216 10.06 0.10 -15.10
C VAL A 216 8.71 -0.61 -14.94
N LEU A 217 7.60 0.10 -15.12
CA LEU A 217 6.25 -0.48 -15.08
C LEU A 217 6.01 -1.43 -16.27
N ALA A 218 6.52 -1.13 -17.45
CA ALA A 218 6.46 -2.02 -18.60
C ALA A 218 7.23 -3.33 -18.34
N LEU A 219 8.40 -3.28 -17.70
CA LEU A 219 9.16 -4.47 -17.30
C LEU A 219 8.41 -5.27 -16.22
N ALA A 220 7.78 -4.60 -15.25
CA ALA A 220 6.90 -5.27 -14.30
C ALA A 220 5.71 -5.96 -15.00
N THR A 221 5.15 -5.35 -16.05
CA THR A 221 4.11 -5.94 -16.89
C THR A 221 4.60 -7.23 -17.56
N LEU A 222 5.80 -7.21 -18.12
CA LEU A 222 6.42 -8.41 -18.72
C LEU A 222 6.64 -9.52 -17.68
N LEU A 223 7.07 -9.19 -16.46
CA LEU A 223 7.15 -10.18 -15.38
C LEU A 223 5.75 -10.74 -15.03
N GLY A 224 4.73 -9.91 -15.01
CA GLY A 224 3.33 -10.34 -14.78
C GLY A 224 2.84 -11.40 -15.78
N THR A 225 3.35 -11.39 -17.03
CA THR A 225 3.02 -12.41 -18.03
C THR A 225 3.64 -13.77 -17.73
N GLN A 226 4.65 -13.86 -16.86
CA GLN A 226 5.43 -15.08 -16.61
C GLN A 226 4.87 -15.95 -15.48
N PHE A 227 3.84 -15.51 -14.75
CA PHE A 227 3.21 -16.32 -13.71
C PHE A 227 2.55 -17.57 -14.30
N GLU A 228 2.83 -18.72 -13.70
CA GLU A 228 2.16 -19.98 -13.98
C GLU A 228 1.18 -20.31 -12.87
N LEU A 229 -0.08 -20.52 -13.23
CA LEU A 229 -1.17 -20.82 -12.31
C LEU A 229 -1.71 -22.23 -12.60
N PRO A 230 -2.23 -22.92 -11.57
CA PRO A 230 -2.83 -24.24 -11.78
C PRO A 230 -3.97 -24.19 -12.78
N ALA A 231 -4.13 -25.26 -13.58
CA ALA A 231 -5.24 -25.38 -14.50
C ALA A 231 -6.60 -25.37 -13.75
N GLU A 232 -7.62 -24.82 -14.37
CA GLU A 232 -8.97 -24.66 -13.77
C GLU A 232 -9.57 -26.00 -13.31
N SER A 233 -9.27 -27.09 -14.03
CA SER A 233 -9.70 -28.46 -13.66
C SER A 233 -9.12 -28.92 -12.32
N ALA A 234 -7.85 -28.59 -12.05
CA ALA A 234 -7.21 -28.94 -10.77
C ALA A 234 -7.77 -28.10 -9.61
N VAL A 235 -8.17 -26.85 -9.87
CA VAL A 235 -8.78 -25.96 -8.88
C VAL A 235 -10.21 -26.40 -8.54
N ARG A 236 -11.01 -26.76 -9.54
CA ARG A 236 -12.40 -27.25 -9.34
C ARG A 236 -12.47 -28.59 -8.60
N ALA A 237 -11.47 -29.44 -8.75
CA ALA A 237 -11.41 -30.69 -8.01
C ALA A 237 -11.16 -30.49 -6.50
N ALA A 238 -10.53 -29.39 -6.13
CA ALA A 238 -10.16 -29.07 -4.74
C ALA A 238 -11.17 -28.17 -4.00
N GLU A 239 -12.00 -27.42 -4.71
CA GLU A 239 -13.02 -26.52 -4.12
C GLU A 239 -14.41 -26.90 -4.67
N PRO A 240 -15.33 -27.46 -3.87
CA PRO A 240 -16.71 -27.65 -4.30
C PRO A 240 -17.33 -26.30 -4.59
N VAL A 241 -17.69 -26.09 -5.86
CA VAL A 241 -18.39 -24.88 -6.32
C VAL A 241 -19.86 -25.02 -5.93
N GLU A 242 -20.27 -24.51 -4.79
CA GLU A 242 -21.69 -24.24 -4.57
C GLU A 242 -22.13 -23.16 -5.57
N PRO A 243 -23.25 -23.39 -6.32
CA PRO A 243 -23.78 -22.37 -7.21
C PRO A 243 -24.43 -21.26 -6.37
N HIS A 244 -23.63 -20.29 -5.95
CA HIS A 244 -24.15 -19.15 -5.22
C HIS A 244 -24.62 -18.06 -6.18
N HIS A 245 -25.84 -17.59 -6.01
CA HIS A 245 -26.27 -16.32 -6.56
C HIS A 245 -25.36 -15.22 -5.98
N PRO A 246 -24.56 -14.51 -6.81
CA PRO A 246 -23.54 -13.57 -6.30
C PRO A 246 -24.11 -12.53 -5.34
N GLY A 247 -25.37 -12.12 -5.51
CA GLY A 247 -26.05 -11.18 -4.62
C GLY A 247 -26.33 -11.73 -3.21
N GLN A 248 -26.66 -13.01 -3.07
CA GLN A 248 -26.91 -13.63 -1.75
C GLN A 248 -25.60 -13.83 -1.00
N ALA A 249 -24.54 -14.25 -1.68
CA ALA A 249 -23.21 -14.39 -1.08
C ALA A 249 -22.66 -13.04 -0.59
N ALA A 250 -22.85 -11.97 -1.38
CA ALA A 250 -22.46 -10.61 -0.99
C ALA A 250 -23.25 -10.14 0.23
N LEU A 251 -24.56 -10.32 0.26
CA LEU A 251 -25.41 -9.91 1.39
C LEU A 251 -25.05 -10.68 2.67
N ARG A 252 -24.84 -11.99 2.57
CA ARG A 252 -24.39 -12.81 3.70
C ARG A 252 -23.05 -12.33 4.26
N SER A 253 -22.07 -12.09 3.37
CA SER A 253 -20.75 -11.58 3.75
C SER A 253 -20.83 -10.21 4.44
N LEU A 254 -21.69 -9.30 3.95
CA LEU A 254 -21.93 -8.01 4.59
C LEU A 254 -22.54 -8.18 5.98
N THR A 255 -23.57 -9.04 6.11
CA THR A 255 -24.23 -9.31 7.39
C THR A 255 -23.23 -9.87 8.42
N GLU A 256 -22.43 -10.86 8.02
CA GLU A 256 -21.40 -11.46 8.88
C GLU A 256 -20.33 -10.42 9.28
N PHE A 257 -19.88 -9.58 8.34
CA PHE A 257 -18.92 -8.51 8.62
C PHE A 257 -19.43 -7.53 9.67
N PHE A 258 -20.68 -7.08 9.55
CA PHE A 258 -21.26 -6.12 10.49
C PHE A 258 -21.64 -6.74 11.85
N THR A 259 -21.88 -8.04 11.91
CA THR A 259 -22.22 -8.75 13.16
C THR A 259 -20.97 -9.21 13.92
N HIS A 260 -19.83 -9.47 13.24
CA HIS A 260 -18.62 -9.93 13.88
C HIS A 260 -17.79 -8.77 14.45
N ARG A 261 -18.03 -8.46 15.74
CA ARG A 261 -17.45 -7.29 16.43
C ARG A 261 -15.94 -7.09 16.24
N PRO A 262 -15.04 -8.10 16.41
CA PRO A 262 -13.60 -7.90 16.21
C PRO A 262 -13.24 -7.44 14.80
N VAL A 263 -13.88 -7.99 13.76
CA VAL A 263 -13.65 -7.60 12.36
C VAL A 263 -14.17 -6.19 12.10
N LEU A 264 -15.40 -5.88 12.55
CA LEU A 264 -16.01 -4.55 12.41
C LEU A 264 -15.16 -3.46 13.05
N PHE A 265 -14.81 -3.63 14.34
CA PHE A 265 -14.03 -2.61 15.05
C PHE A 265 -12.60 -2.49 14.56
N ALA A 266 -11.94 -3.60 14.12
CA ALA A 266 -10.65 -3.54 13.45
C ALA A 266 -10.74 -2.73 12.15
N SER A 267 -11.81 -2.92 11.39
CA SER A 267 -12.03 -2.20 10.12
C SER A 267 -12.32 -0.71 10.32
N LEU A 268 -13.09 -0.36 11.36
CA LEU A 268 -13.30 1.04 11.73
C LEU A 268 -12.01 1.70 12.23
N ALA A 269 -11.23 1.01 13.07
CA ALA A 269 -9.92 1.48 13.50
C ALA A 269 -8.97 1.65 12.31
N TYR A 270 -8.98 0.71 11.36
CA TYR A 270 -8.22 0.82 10.12
C TYR A 270 -8.57 2.06 9.31
N LEU A 271 -9.88 2.34 9.14
CA LEU A 271 -10.33 3.54 8.44
C LEU A 271 -9.83 4.82 9.11
N LEU A 272 -9.89 4.89 10.46
CA LEU A 272 -9.38 6.03 11.22
C LEU A 272 -7.86 6.19 11.06
N VAL A 273 -7.10 5.08 11.16
CA VAL A 273 -5.64 5.10 10.98
C VAL A 273 -5.27 5.46 9.55
N TYR A 274 -5.97 4.92 8.58
CA TYR A 274 -5.71 5.21 7.17
C TYR A 274 -6.00 6.68 6.86
N SER A 275 -7.11 7.21 7.36
CA SER A 275 -7.46 8.63 7.17
C SER A 275 -6.49 9.56 7.90
N GLY A 276 -6.12 9.27 9.15
CA GLY A 276 -5.20 10.13 9.93
C GLY A 276 -3.72 9.93 9.57
N GLY A 277 -3.33 8.72 9.16
CA GLY A 277 -1.93 8.37 8.92
C GLY A 277 -1.49 8.44 7.47
N ASN A 278 -2.23 7.81 6.55
CA ASN A 278 -1.82 7.74 5.15
C ASN A 278 -2.24 8.97 4.35
N ALA A 279 -3.48 9.45 4.52
CA ALA A 279 -3.97 10.62 3.80
C ALA A 279 -3.23 11.92 4.17
N ILE A 280 -2.50 11.94 5.29
CA ILE A 280 -1.72 13.09 5.72
C ILE A 280 -0.38 13.26 4.98
N PHE A 281 0.10 12.22 4.27
CA PHE A 281 1.42 12.26 3.62
C PHE A 281 1.58 13.39 2.61
N ASP A 282 0.54 13.68 1.82
CA ASP A 282 0.55 14.79 0.87
C ASP A 282 0.73 16.12 1.59
N ASN A 283 0.05 16.24 2.72
CA ASN A 283 0.02 17.43 3.54
C ASN A 283 1.34 17.64 4.32
N VAL A 284 2.00 16.54 4.73
CA VAL A 284 3.37 16.61 5.29
C VAL A 284 4.32 17.22 4.28
N SER A 285 4.23 16.80 3.03
CA SER A 285 5.05 17.34 1.96
C SER A 285 4.72 18.79 1.64
N LEU A 286 3.44 19.16 1.63
CA LEU A 286 3.02 20.53 1.43
C LEU A 286 3.44 21.46 2.58
N HIS A 287 3.36 20.99 3.83
CA HIS A 287 3.81 21.73 5.00
C HIS A 287 5.34 21.86 5.06
N ALA A 288 6.07 20.92 4.50
CA ALA A 288 7.51 21.05 4.38
C ALA A 288 7.94 22.32 3.65
N ARG A 289 7.11 22.86 2.73
CA ARG A 289 7.34 24.16 2.09
C ARG A 289 7.36 25.31 3.09
N ASP A 290 6.53 25.25 4.13
CA ASP A 290 6.47 26.28 5.16
C ASP A 290 7.66 26.19 6.12
N VAL A 291 8.21 24.98 6.33
CA VAL A 291 9.32 24.73 7.27
C VAL A 291 10.69 24.87 6.60
N LEU A 292 10.83 24.42 5.35
CA LEU A 292 12.10 24.35 4.62
C LEU A 292 12.24 25.45 3.55
N GLY A 293 11.15 26.19 3.26
CA GLY A 293 11.12 27.25 2.23
C GLY A 293 11.43 26.68 0.84
N ASP A 294 12.23 27.41 0.06
CA ASP A 294 12.57 27.05 -1.32
C ASP A 294 13.40 25.75 -1.44
N GLN A 295 13.94 25.25 -0.33
CA GLN A 295 14.71 23.99 -0.28
C GLN A 295 13.84 22.73 -0.34
N ILE A 296 12.52 22.85 -0.47
CA ILE A 296 11.63 21.66 -0.41
C ILE A 296 11.84 20.72 -1.60
N GLU A 297 12.02 21.27 -2.81
CA GLU A 297 12.22 20.44 -4.00
C GLU A 297 13.50 19.61 -3.85
N ASP A 298 14.49 20.18 -3.16
CA ASP A 298 15.76 19.56 -2.84
C ASP A 298 15.64 18.38 -1.86
N THR A 299 14.51 18.21 -1.18
CA THR A 299 14.35 17.21 -0.12
C THR A 299 13.35 16.09 -0.44
N GLN A 300 12.62 16.13 -1.57
CA GLN A 300 11.58 15.14 -1.89
C GLN A 300 12.11 13.69 -1.94
N GLY A 301 13.26 13.48 -2.57
CA GLY A 301 13.89 12.18 -2.65
C GLY A 301 14.35 11.69 -1.27
N ILE A 302 14.85 12.61 -0.41
CA ILE A 302 15.28 12.28 0.96
C ILE A 302 14.08 11.91 1.82
N GLN A 303 12.97 12.64 1.72
CA GLN A 303 11.72 12.27 2.40
C GLN A 303 11.28 10.85 2.02
N SER A 304 11.29 10.53 0.73
CA SER A 304 10.96 9.20 0.22
C SER A 304 11.97 8.15 0.70
N PHE A 305 13.27 8.45 0.67
CA PHE A 305 14.32 7.56 1.17
C PHE A 305 14.14 7.22 2.66
N LEU A 306 13.92 8.23 3.50
CA LEU A 306 13.67 8.04 4.92
C LEU A 306 12.40 7.23 5.17
N ARG A 307 11.31 7.53 4.44
CA ARG A 307 10.05 6.79 4.49
C ARG A 307 10.26 5.29 4.28
N PHE A 308 10.95 4.90 3.22
CA PHE A 308 11.17 3.49 2.89
C PHE A 308 12.23 2.82 3.74
N SER A 309 13.29 3.53 4.15
CA SER A 309 14.31 3.01 5.06
C SER A 309 13.73 2.66 6.43
N PHE A 310 12.96 3.56 7.02
CA PHE A 310 12.29 3.32 8.29
C PHE A 310 11.21 2.23 8.16
N LYS A 311 10.46 2.22 7.06
CA LYS A 311 9.48 1.17 6.76
C LYS A 311 10.13 -0.22 6.71
N SER A 312 11.28 -0.35 6.04
CA SER A 312 12.04 -1.61 5.98
C SER A 312 12.51 -2.07 7.35
N ALA A 313 13.20 -1.20 8.10
CA ALA A 313 13.71 -1.52 9.43
C ALA A 313 12.57 -1.89 10.41
N THR A 314 11.50 -1.08 10.41
CA THR A 314 10.35 -1.31 11.29
C THR A 314 9.61 -2.58 10.93
N GLY A 315 9.52 -2.94 9.63
CA GLY A 315 8.91 -4.20 9.18
C GLY A 315 9.55 -5.43 9.81
N LEU A 316 10.88 -5.45 9.94
CA LEU A 316 11.60 -6.52 10.63
C LEU A 316 11.27 -6.55 12.13
N CYS A 317 11.25 -5.40 12.79
CA CYS A 317 10.92 -5.29 14.20
C CYS A 317 9.48 -5.71 14.50
N LEU A 318 8.52 -5.29 13.68
CA LEU A 318 7.11 -5.61 13.87
C LEU A 318 6.79 -7.09 13.56
N GLY A 319 7.49 -7.70 12.59
CA GLY A 319 7.40 -9.14 12.35
C GLY A 319 7.84 -9.94 13.57
N TRP A 320 8.96 -9.55 14.19
CA TRP A 320 9.43 -10.13 15.43
C TRP A 320 8.47 -9.89 16.61
N LEU A 321 7.90 -8.68 16.72
CA LEU A 321 6.90 -8.34 17.73
C LEU A 321 5.65 -9.22 17.59
N LEU A 322 5.13 -9.37 16.36
CA LEU A 322 3.99 -10.25 16.06
C LEU A 322 4.24 -11.69 16.51
N ALA A 323 5.42 -12.23 16.18
CA ALA A 323 5.79 -13.61 16.53
C ALA A 323 5.87 -13.85 18.05
N ARG A 324 6.19 -12.81 18.84
CA ARG A 324 6.39 -12.94 20.30
C ARG A 324 5.21 -12.49 21.14
N THR A 325 4.24 -11.78 20.56
CA THR A 325 3.15 -11.18 21.35
C THR A 325 1.77 -11.57 20.82
N SER A 326 1.12 -10.70 20.08
CA SER A 326 -0.24 -10.88 19.59
C SER A 326 -0.50 -10.04 18.33
N PRO A 327 -1.49 -10.39 17.50
CA PRO A 327 -1.86 -9.61 16.33
C PRO A 327 -2.23 -8.14 16.62
N ARG A 328 -2.70 -7.83 17.85
CA ARG A 328 -3.02 -6.45 18.26
C ARG A 328 -1.77 -5.59 18.48
N ALA A 329 -0.66 -6.16 18.92
CA ALA A 329 0.53 -5.40 19.28
C ALA A 329 1.14 -4.61 18.09
N PRO A 330 1.36 -5.20 16.88
CA PRO A 330 1.82 -4.45 15.72
C PRO A 330 0.83 -3.39 15.25
N VAL A 331 -0.49 -3.63 15.39
CA VAL A 331 -1.53 -2.66 15.06
C VAL A 331 -1.39 -1.40 15.92
N LEU A 332 -1.22 -1.57 17.23
CA LEU A 332 -0.97 -0.45 18.16
C LEU A 332 0.37 0.24 17.87
N ALA A 333 1.43 -0.54 17.64
CA ALA A 333 2.77 0.00 17.38
C ALA A 333 2.80 0.86 16.11
N THR A 334 2.15 0.43 15.04
CA THR A 334 2.06 1.22 13.80
C THR A 334 1.27 2.51 14.00
N THR A 335 0.16 2.46 14.73
CA THR A 335 -0.63 3.66 15.06
C THR A 335 0.15 4.63 15.95
N ALA A 336 0.90 4.12 16.92
CA ALA A 336 1.78 4.94 17.77
C ALA A 336 2.92 5.61 16.97
N LEU A 337 3.51 4.90 15.99
CA LEU A 337 4.51 5.48 15.09
C LEU A 337 3.96 6.61 14.24
N LEU A 338 2.72 6.49 13.76
CA LEU A 338 2.04 7.59 13.04
C LEU A 338 1.82 8.81 13.95
N LEU A 339 1.34 8.58 15.19
CA LEU A 339 1.20 9.66 16.18
C LEU A 339 2.53 10.34 16.50
N LEU A 340 3.59 9.55 16.68
CA LEU A 340 4.94 10.08 16.89
C LEU A 340 5.40 10.89 15.69
N GLY A 341 5.12 10.42 14.46
CA GLY A 341 5.42 11.15 13.23
C GLY A 341 4.72 12.51 13.18
N ILE A 342 3.44 12.57 13.52
CA ILE A 342 2.68 13.84 13.58
C ILE A 342 3.23 14.76 14.68
N ALA A 343 3.50 14.23 15.86
CA ALA A 343 4.10 15.01 16.93
C ALA A 343 5.46 15.58 16.52
N TRP A 344 6.25 14.80 15.77
CA TRP A 344 7.52 15.23 15.23
C TRP A 344 7.38 16.35 14.20
N VAL A 345 6.40 16.25 13.30
CA VAL A 345 6.06 17.32 12.33
C VAL A 345 5.77 18.65 13.04
N LEU A 346 4.99 18.60 14.12
CA LEU A 346 4.58 19.80 14.87
C LEU A 346 5.68 20.38 15.73
N GLY A 347 6.62 19.54 16.19
CA GLY A 347 7.67 19.94 17.15
C GLY A 347 9.04 20.17 16.53
N SER A 348 9.26 19.86 15.25
CA SER A 348 10.56 19.95 14.62
C SER A 348 10.66 21.13 13.64
N SER A 349 11.89 21.57 13.40
CA SER A 349 12.22 22.66 12.49
C SER A 349 13.47 22.32 11.65
N GLY A 350 13.65 23.01 10.54
CA GLY A 350 14.76 22.79 9.61
C GLY A 350 14.84 21.33 9.16
N TYR A 351 16.05 20.82 8.91
CA TYR A 351 16.24 19.45 8.40
C TYR A 351 15.77 18.33 9.34
N TRP A 352 15.62 18.59 10.66
CA TRP A 352 15.03 17.61 11.58
C TRP A 352 13.59 17.24 11.22
N TYR A 353 12.90 18.15 10.53
CA TYR A 353 11.57 17.89 9.99
C TYR A 353 11.52 16.64 9.09
N LEU A 354 12.58 16.36 8.34
CA LEU A 354 12.64 15.23 7.40
C LEU A 354 12.48 13.86 8.08
N LEU A 355 12.83 13.72 9.38
CA LEU A 355 12.61 12.48 10.12
C LEU A 355 11.14 12.13 10.27
N SER A 356 10.24 13.10 10.15
CA SER A 356 8.79 12.83 10.14
C SER A 356 8.39 11.87 9.01
N ALA A 357 8.98 12.02 7.82
CA ALA A 357 8.74 11.12 6.70
C ALA A 357 9.14 9.67 7.03
N GLY A 358 10.24 9.47 7.76
CA GLY A 358 10.67 8.16 8.25
C GLY A 358 9.69 7.57 9.26
N LEU A 359 9.31 8.32 10.30
CA LEU A 359 8.38 7.88 11.34
C LEU A 359 7.00 7.53 10.77
N LEU A 360 6.47 8.39 9.92
CA LEU A 360 5.20 8.15 9.24
C LEU A 360 5.31 6.94 8.29
N GLY A 361 6.42 6.81 7.55
CA GLY A 361 6.70 5.65 6.69
C GLY A 361 6.75 4.33 7.47
N ALA A 362 7.35 4.33 8.66
CA ALA A 362 7.30 3.19 9.57
C ALA A 362 5.86 2.85 10.01
N GLY A 363 5.08 3.88 10.30
CA GLY A 363 3.68 3.73 10.67
C GLY A 363 2.79 3.19 9.55
N GLU A 364 3.10 3.44 8.27
CA GLU A 364 2.36 2.93 7.09
C GLU A 364 2.24 1.39 7.04
N LEU A 365 3.07 0.69 7.80
CA LEU A 365 2.94 -0.75 7.93
C LEU A 365 1.60 -1.19 8.55
N PHE A 366 0.79 -0.26 9.06
CA PHE A 366 -0.60 -0.53 9.42
C PHE A 366 -1.37 -1.20 8.28
N GLY A 367 -1.06 -0.85 7.02
CA GLY A 367 -1.66 -1.46 5.83
C GLY A 367 -1.40 -2.96 5.68
N ALA A 368 -0.39 -3.52 6.37
CA ALA A 368 -0.13 -4.96 6.45
C ALA A 368 -0.71 -5.59 7.73
N TYR A 369 -0.62 -4.90 8.86
CA TYR A 369 -0.96 -5.48 10.16
C TYR A 369 -2.44 -5.43 10.51
N PHE A 370 -3.21 -4.44 10.04
CA PHE A 370 -4.67 -4.48 10.16
C PHE A 370 -5.33 -5.59 9.35
N PRO A 371 -5.00 -5.78 8.04
CA PRO A 371 -5.47 -6.96 7.32
C PRO A 371 -5.07 -8.27 7.99
N ASN A 372 -3.84 -8.38 8.52
CA ASN A 372 -3.41 -9.57 9.26
C ASN A 372 -4.26 -9.81 10.53
N TYR A 373 -4.62 -8.76 11.26
CA TYR A 373 -5.54 -8.87 12.40
C TYR A 373 -6.93 -9.35 11.95
N VAL A 374 -7.49 -8.76 10.89
CA VAL A 374 -8.79 -9.16 10.32
C VAL A 374 -8.76 -10.62 9.86
N VAL A 375 -7.68 -11.05 9.18
CA VAL A 375 -7.48 -12.45 8.79
C VAL A 375 -7.48 -13.38 10.00
N SER A 376 -6.80 -12.98 11.09
CA SER A 376 -6.75 -13.76 12.33
C SER A 376 -8.09 -13.81 13.06
N ALA A 377 -8.96 -12.83 12.85
CA ALA A 377 -10.30 -12.76 13.44
C ALA A 377 -11.38 -13.42 12.57
N SER A 378 -11.06 -13.80 11.33
CA SER A 378 -12.03 -14.30 10.35
C SER A 378 -12.01 -15.81 10.24
N SER A 379 -13.16 -16.44 9.99
CA SER A 379 -13.25 -17.84 9.61
C SER A 379 -12.59 -18.10 8.26
N LYS A 380 -12.22 -19.36 7.97
CA LYS A 380 -11.67 -19.73 6.65
C LYS A 380 -12.63 -19.40 5.52
N ALA A 381 -13.94 -19.50 5.77
CA ALA A 381 -14.98 -19.23 4.77
C ALA A 381 -15.14 -17.73 4.47
N THR A 382 -14.95 -16.86 5.47
CA THR A 382 -15.28 -15.42 5.37
C THR A 382 -14.06 -14.50 5.19
N VAL A 383 -12.84 -15.01 5.37
CA VAL A 383 -11.60 -14.23 5.33
C VAL A 383 -11.46 -13.39 4.04
N ARG A 384 -11.78 -13.98 2.89
CA ARG A 384 -11.69 -13.28 1.58
C ARG A 384 -12.65 -12.09 1.51
N ALA A 385 -13.88 -12.30 1.95
CA ALA A 385 -14.91 -11.25 1.96
C ALA A 385 -14.57 -10.14 2.95
N ASN A 386 -14.11 -10.49 4.16
CA ASN A 386 -13.75 -9.51 5.19
C ASN A 386 -12.55 -8.64 4.76
N VAL A 387 -11.54 -9.22 4.11
CA VAL A 387 -10.41 -8.44 3.54
C VAL A 387 -10.86 -7.56 2.38
N ALA A 388 -11.76 -8.04 1.51
CA ALA A 388 -12.30 -7.23 0.43
C ALA A 388 -13.13 -6.03 0.95
N LEU A 389 -13.92 -6.25 2.02
CA LEU A 389 -14.69 -5.18 2.67
C LEU A 389 -13.79 -4.19 3.42
N LEU A 390 -12.69 -4.67 4.04
CA LEU A 390 -11.68 -3.80 4.61
C LEU A 390 -11.06 -2.86 3.56
N ASN A 391 -10.74 -3.38 2.38
CA ASN A 391 -10.21 -2.58 1.26
C ASN A 391 -11.26 -1.60 0.71
N LEU A 392 -12.54 -2.02 0.65
CA LEU A 392 -13.63 -1.10 0.29
C LEU A 392 -13.73 0.07 1.27
N LEU A 393 -13.66 -0.18 2.58
CA LEU A 393 -13.62 0.89 3.59
C LEU A 393 -12.41 1.81 3.38
N GLY A 394 -11.27 1.27 2.96
CA GLY A 394 -10.09 2.05 2.61
C GLY A 394 -10.35 3.11 1.53
N SER A 395 -11.29 2.88 0.62
CA SER A 395 -11.61 3.88 -0.42
C SER A 395 -12.23 5.17 0.13
N PHE A 396 -12.89 5.11 1.30
CA PHE A 396 -13.43 6.32 1.96
C PHE A 396 -12.33 7.28 2.44
N VAL A 397 -11.08 6.84 2.53
CA VAL A 397 -9.92 7.70 2.85
C VAL A 397 -9.75 8.83 1.84
N GLY A 398 -10.21 8.66 0.59
CA GLY A 398 -10.22 9.74 -0.40
C GLY A 398 -10.95 11.00 0.07
N PHE A 399 -12.02 10.86 0.87
CA PHE A 399 -12.71 12.01 1.48
C PHE A 399 -11.86 12.72 2.52
N ALA A 400 -11.01 11.99 3.26
CA ALA A 400 -10.07 12.60 4.20
C ALA A 400 -9.04 13.46 3.48
N SER A 401 -8.51 13.01 2.34
CA SER A 401 -7.56 13.79 1.52
C SER A 401 -8.15 15.13 1.08
N VAL A 402 -9.40 15.13 0.57
CA VAL A 402 -10.11 16.37 0.23
C VAL A 402 -10.40 17.22 1.47
N GLY A 403 -10.84 16.57 2.56
CA GLY A 403 -11.13 17.23 3.83
C GLY A 403 -9.91 17.97 4.41
N TYR A 404 -8.73 17.39 4.29
CA TYR A 404 -7.49 18.07 4.70
C TYR A 404 -7.21 19.32 3.84
N GLY A 405 -7.43 19.24 2.52
CA GLY A 405 -7.34 20.41 1.65
C GLY A 405 -8.24 21.54 2.12
N LEU A 406 -9.53 21.24 2.41
CA LEU A 406 -10.50 22.22 2.92
C LEU A 406 -10.08 22.79 4.29
N ILE A 407 -9.62 21.93 5.22
CA ILE A 407 -9.14 22.38 6.54
C ILE A 407 -7.95 23.32 6.39
N SER A 408 -7.04 23.02 5.46
CA SER A 408 -5.90 23.88 5.18
C SER A 408 -6.30 25.26 4.70
N GLU A 409 -7.22 25.35 3.75
CA GLU A 409 -7.65 26.61 3.16
C GLU A 409 -8.37 27.51 4.17
N VAL A 410 -9.09 26.92 5.14
CA VAL A 410 -9.88 27.66 6.15
C VAL A 410 -9.07 27.98 7.41
N TYR A 411 -8.30 27.01 7.92
CA TYR A 411 -7.65 27.09 9.24
C TYR A 411 -6.12 27.05 9.18
N GLY A 412 -5.55 26.96 7.98
CA GLY A 412 -4.13 26.84 7.75
C GLY A 412 -3.61 25.40 7.91
N ARG A 413 -2.39 25.17 7.41
CA ARG A 413 -1.81 23.82 7.26
C ARG A 413 -1.57 23.09 8.57
N THR A 414 -1.34 23.80 9.68
CA THR A 414 -1.13 23.16 10.99
C THR A 414 -2.39 22.45 11.51
N ALA A 415 -3.59 22.92 11.15
CA ALA A 415 -4.86 22.36 11.62
C ALA A 415 -5.12 20.93 11.15
N TRP A 416 -4.63 20.56 9.96
CA TRP A 416 -4.80 19.18 9.47
C TRP A 416 -4.03 18.16 10.33
N PHE A 417 -2.86 18.52 10.91
CA PHE A 417 -2.11 17.61 11.79
C PHE A 417 -2.83 17.36 13.11
N PHE A 418 -3.47 18.38 13.67
CA PHE A 418 -4.33 18.18 14.86
C PHE A 418 -5.53 17.29 14.55
N THR A 419 -6.16 17.46 13.39
CA THR A 419 -7.27 16.61 12.93
C THR A 419 -6.79 15.16 12.76
N ALA A 420 -5.68 14.95 12.05
CA ALA A 420 -5.09 13.63 11.85
C ALA A 420 -4.68 12.97 13.18
N GLY A 421 -4.05 13.72 14.08
CA GLY A 421 -3.71 13.26 15.43
C GLY A 421 -4.94 12.83 16.24
N GLY A 422 -6.03 13.60 16.15
CA GLY A 422 -7.32 13.27 16.77
C GLY A 422 -7.90 11.94 16.28
N LEU A 423 -7.88 11.71 14.94
CA LEU A 423 -8.31 10.44 14.34
C LEU A 423 -7.45 9.26 14.79
N LEU A 424 -6.15 9.43 14.89
CA LEU A 424 -5.24 8.39 15.37
C LEU A 424 -5.43 8.09 16.85
N ILE A 425 -5.62 9.11 17.69
CA ILE A 425 -5.93 8.92 19.13
C ILE A 425 -7.25 8.17 19.29
N LEU A 426 -8.29 8.56 18.54
CA LEU A 426 -9.56 7.86 18.54
C LEU A 426 -9.40 6.38 18.13
N SER A 427 -8.55 6.11 17.13
CA SER A 427 -8.22 4.74 16.72
C SER A 427 -7.54 3.96 17.85
N VAL A 428 -6.55 4.54 18.54
CA VAL A 428 -5.89 3.88 19.68
C VAL A 428 -6.90 3.52 20.76
N VAL A 429 -7.77 4.46 21.13
CA VAL A 429 -8.85 4.23 22.12
C VAL A 429 -9.76 3.10 21.67
N LEU A 430 -10.18 3.10 20.40
CA LEU A 430 -11.02 2.05 19.83
C LEU A 430 -10.32 0.68 19.87
N ILE A 431 -9.06 0.60 19.46
CA ILE A 431 -8.27 -0.64 19.48
C ILE A 431 -8.16 -1.19 20.90
N LEU A 432 -7.82 -0.33 21.88
CA LEU A 432 -7.64 -0.75 23.27
C LEU A 432 -8.96 -1.20 23.91
N ALA A 433 -10.07 -0.54 23.59
CA ALA A 433 -11.37 -0.82 24.17
C ALA A 433 -12.06 -2.05 23.55
N THR A 434 -11.83 -2.33 22.26
CA THR A 434 -12.68 -3.29 21.52
C THR A 434 -11.95 -4.49 20.92
N LEU A 435 -10.64 -4.37 20.63
CA LEU A 435 -9.90 -5.45 19.97
C LEU A 435 -9.25 -6.37 21.01
N PRO A 436 -9.62 -7.67 21.07
CA PRO A 436 -8.90 -8.64 21.89
C PRO A 436 -7.46 -8.82 21.40
N PRO A 437 -6.50 -9.08 22.30
CA PRO A 437 -5.10 -9.33 21.91
C PRO A 437 -4.97 -10.46 20.90
N ARG A 438 -5.70 -11.56 21.11
CA ARG A 438 -5.79 -12.71 20.21
C ARG A 438 -7.25 -12.92 19.85
N PRO A 439 -7.68 -12.52 18.66
CA PRO A 439 -9.05 -12.75 18.22
C PRO A 439 -9.26 -14.24 17.96
N THR A 440 -10.40 -14.75 18.35
CA THR A 440 -10.85 -16.12 18.01
C THR A 440 -11.72 -16.07 16.77
N ALA A 441 -11.43 -16.93 15.80
CA ALA A 441 -12.31 -17.14 14.66
C ALA A 441 -13.61 -17.81 15.11
N PRO A 442 -14.79 -17.50 14.52
CA PRO A 442 -16.07 -18.08 14.92
C PRO A 442 -16.13 -19.63 14.84
N ASP A 443 -15.30 -20.22 14.02
CA ASP A 443 -15.26 -21.68 13.80
C ASP A 443 -14.28 -22.42 14.73
N GLU A 444 -13.49 -21.73 15.53
CA GLU A 444 -12.62 -22.36 16.51
C GLU A 444 -13.40 -22.64 17.80
N PRO A 445 -13.53 -23.94 18.22
CA PRO A 445 -14.16 -24.26 19.50
C PRO A 445 -13.39 -23.56 20.62
N SER A 446 -14.09 -22.70 21.33
CA SER A 446 -13.57 -21.99 22.50
C SER A 446 -13.14 -23.01 23.56
N GLY A 447 -11.86 -23.41 23.57
CA GLY A 447 -11.41 -24.29 24.65
C GLY A 447 -10.17 -25.14 24.43
N ILE A 448 -9.45 -25.06 23.32
CA ILE A 448 -8.17 -25.76 23.20
C ILE A 448 -7.03 -24.77 23.43
N PRO A 449 -6.29 -24.84 24.55
CA PRO A 449 -5.07 -24.05 24.71
C PRO A 449 -4.05 -24.53 23.66
N THR A 450 -3.66 -23.65 22.74
CA THR A 450 -2.57 -23.92 21.81
C THR A 450 -1.29 -24.17 22.62
N PRO A 451 -0.59 -25.28 22.42
CA PRO A 451 0.69 -25.50 23.08
C PRO A 451 1.70 -24.43 22.66
N HIS A 452 2.43 -23.94 23.65
CA HIS A 452 3.49 -22.92 23.54
C HIS A 452 4.71 -23.40 22.77
#